data_9638821dac5e9d95a1e0b78256f69557
#
_entry.id   9638821dac5e9d95a1e0b78256f69557
#
_cell.length_a   1.000
_cell.length_b   1.000
_cell.length_c   1.000
_cell.angle_alpha   90.00
_cell.angle_beta   90.00
_cell.angle_gamma   90.00
#
_symmetry.space_group_name_H-M   'P 1'
#
loop_
_entity.id
_entity.type
_entity.pdbx_description
1 polymer ?
#
loop_
_entity_poly.entity_id
_entity_poly.type
_entity_poly.pdbx_seq_one_letter_code
_entity_poly.pdbx_strand_id
1 'polypeptide(L)' 'MKFIRYQQLRERGITWTRVHLNRLIKAGNFPAPVNLGGNSIAWIESEVEAWAKKKAESRETIAA' A
#
# COMPACT_ATOMS: atom_id res chain seq x y z
N MET A 1 4.05 -15.27 6.47
CA MET A 1 4.13 -13.85 6.02
C MET A 1 4.22 -13.83 4.51
N LYS A 2 3.38 -13.05 3.88
CA LYS A 2 3.38 -12.93 2.43
C LYS A 2 3.81 -11.54 2.02
N PHE A 3 4.53 -11.48 0.90
CA PHE A 3 4.99 -10.23 0.34
C PHE A 3 4.17 -9.88 -0.89
N ILE A 4 3.92 -8.59 -1.07
CA ILE A 4 3.21 -8.07 -2.23
C ILE A 4 4.17 -7.17 -2.99
N ARG A 5 4.35 -7.46 -4.28
CA ARG A 5 5.16 -6.64 -5.16
C ARG A 5 4.30 -5.50 -5.73
N TYR A 6 4.97 -4.49 -6.27
CA TYR A 6 4.29 -3.33 -6.84
C TYR A 6 3.23 -3.73 -7.85
N GLN A 7 3.55 -4.67 -8.72
CA GLN A 7 2.61 -5.11 -9.73
C GLN A 7 1.37 -5.75 -9.11
N GLN A 8 1.55 -6.46 -8.02
CA GLN A 8 0.43 -7.08 -7.32
C GLN A 8 -0.46 -6.06 -6.63
N LEU A 9 0.11 -4.93 -6.21
CA LEU A 9 -0.71 -3.83 -5.71
C LEU A 9 -1.65 -3.33 -6.79
N ARG A 10 -1.15 -3.21 -8.01
CA ARG A 10 -1.98 -2.76 -9.12
C ARG A 10 -3.10 -3.75 -9.41
N GLU A 11 -2.82 -5.03 -9.29
CA GLU A 11 -3.84 -6.06 -9.47
C GLU A 11 -4.93 -6.01 -8.41
N ARG A 12 -4.62 -5.45 -7.25
CA ARG A 12 -5.59 -5.28 -6.17
C ARG A 12 -6.37 -3.98 -6.27
N GLY A 13 -6.14 -3.21 -7.33
CA GLY A 13 -6.85 -1.96 -7.52
C GLY A 13 -6.09 -0.72 -7.06
N ILE A 14 -4.90 -0.90 -6.51
CA ILE A 14 -4.07 0.23 -6.11
C ILE A 14 -3.21 0.59 -7.32
N THR A 15 -3.72 1.50 -8.13
CA THR A 15 -3.12 1.78 -9.44
C THR A 15 -2.30 3.05 -9.47
N TRP A 16 -1.90 3.54 -8.32
CA TRP A 16 -1.10 4.76 -8.24
C TRP A 16 0.30 4.54 -8.82
N THR A 17 0.88 5.63 -9.32
CA THR A 17 2.26 5.57 -9.78
C THR A 17 3.21 5.40 -8.59
N ARG A 18 4.44 4.98 -8.88
CA ARG A 18 5.44 4.85 -7.82
C ARG A 18 5.73 6.19 -7.15
N VAL A 19 5.70 7.28 -7.92
CA VAL A 19 5.93 8.59 -7.35
C VAL A 19 4.85 8.93 -6.33
N HIS A 20 3.60 8.64 -6.67
CA HIS A 20 2.50 8.90 -5.76
C HIS A 20 2.60 8.01 -4.50
N LEU A 21 2.92 6.73 -4.68
CA LEU A 21 3.11 5.83 -3.56
C LEU A 21 4.22 6.31 -2.64
N ASN A 22 5.34 6.76 -3.21
CA ASN A 22 6.43 7.26 -2.41
C ASN A 22 6.03 8.46 -1.56
N ARG A 23 5.21 9.33 -2.11
CA ARG A 23 4.68 10.46 -1.34
C ARG A 23 3.83 10.01 -0.17
N LEU A 24 2.97 9.02 -0.41
CA LEU A 24 2.12 8.49 0.65
C LEU A 24 2.94 7.80 1.73
N ILE A 25 3.97 7.07 1.33
CA ILE A 25 4.86 6.39 2.28
C ILE A 25 5.57 7.42 3.15
N LYS A 26 6.10 8.47 2.55
CA LYS A 26 6.80 9.51 3.30
C LYS A 26 5.88 10.26 4.24
N ALA A 27 4.62 10.42 3.85
CA ALA A 27 3.65 11.08 4.69
C ALA A 27 3.06 10.19 5.76
N GLY A 28 3.43 8.90 5.76
CA GLY A 28 2.89 7.96 6.72
C GLY A 28 1.50 7.45 6.38
N ASN A 29 1.06 7.64 5.14
CA ASN A 29 -0.29 7.28 4.71
C ASN A 29 -0.35 5.96 3.95
N PHE A 30 0.75 5.28 3.81
CA PHE A 30 0.81 3.96 3.21
C PHE A 30 1.95 3.18 3.84
N PRO A 31 1.82 1.86 4.01
CA PRO A 31 2.88 1.07 4.65
C PRO A 31 4.19 1.17 3.87
N ALA A 32 5.29 1.23 4.60
CA ALA A 32 6.60 1.28 3.98
C ALA A 32 6.98 -0.11 3.45
N PRO A 33 7.63 -0.19 2.30
CA PRO A 33 8.05 -1.48 1.78
C PRO A 33 9.25 -2.02 2.54
N VAL A 34 9.47 -3.33 2.42
CA VAL A 34 10.67 -3.96 2.94
C VAL A 34 11.61 -4.22 1.77
N ASN A 35 12.91 -4.11 2.05
CA ASN A 35 13.92 -4.38 1.05
C ASN A 35 14.24 -5.88 1.09
N LEU A 36 14.04 -6.55 -0.03
CA LEU A 36 14.31 -7.99 -0.13
C LEU A 36 15.73 -8.30 -0.62
N GLY A 37 16.53 -7.26 -0.84
CA GLY A 37 17.87 -7.42 -1.35
C GLY A 37 18.02 -6.82 -2.73
N GLY A 38 19.19 -6.27 -3.03
CA GLY A 38 19.43 -5.59 -4.29
C GLY A 38 18.41 -4.47 -4.48
N ASN A 39 17.75 -4.44 -5.62
CA ASN A 39 16.73 -3.44 -5.92
C ASN A 39 15.31 -3.96 -5.73
N SER A 40 15.17 -5.10 -5.05
CA SER A 40 13.85 -5.71 -4.88
C SER A 40 13.20 -5.19 -3.61
N ILE A 41 12.01 -4.64 -3.76
CA ILE A 41 11.20 -4.22 -2.63
C ILE A 41 9.83 -4.87 -2.71
N ALA A 42 9.20 -5.03 -1.56
CA ALA A 42 7.85 -5.57 -1.50
C ALA A 42 7.20 -5.07 -0.22
N TRP A 43 5.89 -5.17 -0.16
CA TRP A 43 5.13 -4.82 1.03
C TRP A 43 4.67 -6.10 1.73
N ILE A 44 4.48 -6.00 3.04
CA ILE A 44 3.95 -7.13 3.79
C ILE A 44 2.43 -7.13 3.59
N GLU A 45 1.90 -8.26 3.14
CA GLU A 45 0.49 -8.35 2.79
C GLU A 45 -0.43 -7.94 3.95
N SER A 46 -0.13 -8.41 5.14
CA SER A 46 -0.97 -8.09 6.29
C SER A 46 -0.98 -6.60 6.60
N GLU A 47 0.12 -5.92 6.35
CA GLU A 47 0.18 -4.47 6.54
C GLU A 47 -0.66 -3.73 5.52
N VAL A 48 -0.62 -4.18 4.28
CA VAL A 48 -1.44 -3.58 3.22
C VAL A 48 -2.92 -3.82 3.49
N GLU A 49 -3.26 -5.01 3.94
CA GLU A 49 -4.64 -5.31 4.28
C GLU A 49 -5.14 -4.49 5.45
N ALA A 50 -4.31 -4.33 6.48
CA ALA A 50 -4.66 -3.50 7.62
C ALA A 50 -4.84 -2.04 7.20
N TRP A 51 -3.96 -1.56 6.34
CA TRP A 51 -4.07 -0.20 5.80
C TRP A 51 -5.39 -0.03 5.04
N ALA A 52 -5.72 -0.98 4.18
CA ALA A 52 -6.94 -0.90 3.39
C ALA A 52 -8.18 -0.92 4.28
N LYS A 53 -8.16 -1.78 5.29
CA LYS A 53 -9.27 -1.87 6.24
C LYS A 53 -9.44 -0.56 6.99
N LYS A 54 -8.34 0.01 7.45
CA LYS A 54 -8.37 1.27 8.17
C LYS A 54 -8.91 2.39 7.30
N LYS A 55 -8.51 2.42 6.04
CA LYS A 55 -9.02 3.42 5.11
C LYS A 55 -10.51 3.25 4.87
N ALA A 56 -10.96 2.01 4.75
CA ALA A 56 -12.38 1.74 4.56
C ALA A 56 -13.19 2.17 5.77
N GLU A 57 -12.65 1.96 6.98
CA GLU A 57 -13.33 2.33 8.21
C GLU A 57 -13.36 3.84 8.42
N SER A 58 -12.30 4.53 7.99
CA SER A 58 -12.21 5.96 8.20
C SER A 58 -12.89 6.76 7.09
N ARG A 59 -13.39 6.08 6.06
CA ARG A 59 -14.10 6.80 5.01
C ARG A 59 -15.32 7.45 5.61
N GLU A 60 -15.48 8.72 5.36
CA GLU A 60 -16.70 9.36 5.74
C GLU A 60 -17.79 8.78 4.89
N THR A 61 -18.88 8.49 5.53
CA THR A 61 -20.05 8.12 4.80
C THR A 61 -20.46 9.32 4.04
N ILE A 62 -19.78 9.58 3.03
CA ILE A 62 -20.22 10.59 2.14
C ILE A 62 -21.52 10.06 1.68
N ALA A 63 -22.52 10.53 2.26
CA ALA A 63 -23.81 10.24 1.78
C ALA A 63 -23.73 10.55 0.32
N ALA A 64 -23.17 9.74 -0.30
CA ALA A 64 -23.05 10.04 -1.70
C ALA A 64 -24.37 10.35 -2.22
#